data_9adbdfba04edfcff6622226a0902e390
#
_entry.id   9adbdfba04edfcff6622226a0902e390
#
_cell.length_a   1.000
_cell.length_b   1.000
_cell.length_c   1.000
_cell.angle_alpha   90.00
_cell.angle_beta   90.00
_cell.angle_gamma   90.00
#
_symmetry.space_group_name_H-M   'P 1'
#
loop_
_entity.id
_entity.type
_entity.pdbx_description
1 polymer ?
#
loop_
_entity_poly.entity_id
_entity_poly.type
_entity_poly.pdbx_seq_one_letter_code
_entity_poly.pdbx_strand_id
1 'polypeptide(L)'
;MRMEHLAQFCVDTQFEDLPAALVEQAKRHILDTFSATLAGAGSEVAKQARQVFEGETGNTPVWGTDWHVGAAQAAMLNGIAAHALELDDTGGCDHSGAVVLPAVMAAVSMADKPVNGRAFITAVVIGYEIGRRVLEACGSYSAHNGAGWHSTATCGVFGAAAASARILGLDTAQTLSALGIAGSFSGGLWAFIHDGSQSKKLHSGRAAEGGLLAARFAQRGITGPTKLFDDVWGGFLKTLAGDAAVPEALDADLGQVWKLARCSIKPYAACRGTHSAIDALGLLLTQLQVSADQVEDIDVSLCGFLLDMCGGQEVASLAAAQMSLRYALAARLVLGHCRLEAYDDVQRRDPRLAQWMSRIRLEVDPQLSEDGEPVVSVRTVDGRQASLCVEVPLGAPGNPLSDAALEEKFFSLAGRVLARRQAEELLGQLWRLEELESIDTSIIPTLRVGMQPGTLRVPEADAERPMRHSHAERGNDHH
;
A
#
# COMPACT_ATOMS: atom_id res chain seq x y z
N MET A 1 9.54 -30.96 6.16
CA MET A 1 10.29 -29.79 5.59
C MET A 1 9.51 -28.53 5.88
N ARG A 2 10.18 -27.35 6.07
CA ARG A 2 9.50 -26.09 6.48
C ARG A 2 8.37 -25.65 5.54
N MET A 3 8.61 -25.78 4.25
CA MET A 3 7.61 -25.43 3.22
C MET A 3 6.33 -26.30 3.29
N GLU A 4 6.46 -27.57 3.68
CA GLU A 4 5.32 -28.45 3.94
C GLU A 4 4.54 -28.00 5.17
N HIS A 5 5.25 -27.56 6.25
CA HIS A 5 4.60 -26.98 7.43
C HIS A 5 3.78 -25.74 7.06
N LEU A 6 4.32 -24.85 6.21
CA LEU A 6 3.57 -23.68 5.73
C LEU A 6 2.33 -24.09 4.92
N ALA A 7 2.47 -25.05 4.00
CA ALA A 7 1.34 -25.52 3.19
C ALA A 7 0.26 -26.17 4.06
N GLN A 8 0.66 -27.01 5.03
CA GLN A 8 -0.26 -27.65 5.96
C GLN A 8 -0.98 -26.61 6.84
N PHE A 9 -0.23 -25.62 7.36
CA PHE A 9 -0.80 -24.52 8.12
C PHE A 9 -1.87 -23.75 7.32
N CYS A 10 -1.62 -23.45 6.04
CA CYS A 10 -2.59 -22.75 5.18
C CYS A 10 -3.91 -23.55 5.02
N VAL A 11 -3.82 -24.87 4.98
CA VAL A 11 -5.00 -25.76 4.82
C VAL A 11 -5.73 -25.95 6.15
N ASP A 12 -5.01 -26.19 7.23
CA ASP A 12 -5.59 -26.58 8.51
C ASP A 12 -6.19 -25.42 9.29
N THR A 13 -5.61 -24.19 9.15
CA THR A 13 -6.06 -23.03 9.92
C THR A 13 -7.54 -22.75 9.68
N GLN A 14 -8.33 -22.72 10.76
CA GLN A 14 -9.75 -22.36 10.75
C GLN A 14 -9.96 -20.97 11.37
N PHE A 15 -11.14 -20.40 11.15
CA PHE A 15 -11.48 -19.09 11.72
C PHE A 15 -11.44 -19.12 13.26
N GLU A 16 -11.82 -20.24 13.84
CA GLU A 16 -11.84 -20.47 15.28
C GLU A 16 -10.46 -20.53 15.93
N ASP A 17 -9.40 -20.74 15.14
CA ASP A 17 -8.01 -20.71 15.61
C ASP A 17 -7.48 -19.27 15.74
N LEU A 18 -8.19 -18.28 15.13
CA LEU A 18 -7.78 -16.89 15.14
C LEU A 18 -8.20 -16.21 16.46
N PRO A 19 -7.29 -15.57 17.19
CA PRO A 19 -7.65 -14.74 18.34
C PRO A 19 -8.64 -13.63 17.93
N ALA A 20 -9.65 -13.35 18.78
CA ALA A 20 -10.66 -12.32 18.50
C ALA A 20 -10.03 -10.94 18.16
N ALA A 21 -8.97 -10.55 18.88
CA ALA A 21 -8.25 -9.31 18.60
C ALA A 21 -7.59 -9.30 17.21
N LEU A 22 -7.13 -10.45 16.72
CA LEU A 22 -6.57 -10.58 15.37
C LEU A 22 -7.66 -10.45 14.30
N VAL A 23 -8.84 -11.00 14.54
CA VAL A 23 -10.00 -10.87 13.64
C VAL A 23 -10.37 -9.39 13.50
N GLU A 24 -10.44 -8.64 14.61
CA GLU A 24 -10.71 -7.20 14.56
C GLU A 24 -9.62 -6.44 13.81
N GLN A 25 -8.35 -6.76 14.02
CA GLN A 25 -7.25 -6.17 13.26
C GLN A 25 -7.36 -6.50 11.76
N ALA A 26 -7.69 -7.74 11.41
CA ALA A 26 -7.87 -8.14 10.00
C ALA A 26 -8.98 -7.33 9.33
N LYS A 27 -10.13 -7.11 9.99
CA LYS A 27 -11.21 -6.26 9.47
C LYS A 27 -10.75 -4.82 9.24
N ARG A 28 -9.97 -4.26 10.18
CA ARG A 28 -9.39 -2.92 10.06
C ARG A 28 -8.46 -2.80 8.84
N HIS A 29 -7.58 -3.77 8.62
CA HIS A 29 -6.68 -3.79 7.45
C HIS A 29 -7.43 -4.00 6.14
N ILE A 30 -8.46 -4.84 6.14
CA ILE A 30 -9.35 -5.04 4.98
C ILE A 30 -10.06 -3.73 4.62
N LEU A 31 -10.66 -3.06 5.61
CA LEU A 31 -11.34 -1.76 5.46
C LEU A 31 -10.38 -0.70 4.91
N ASP A 32 -9.19 -0.61 5.48
CA ASP A 32 -8.15 0.33 5.08
C ASP A 32 -7.73 0.13 3.62
N THR A 33 -7.42 -1.13 3.26
CA THR A 33 -7.00 -1.47 1.89
C THR A 33 -8.10 -1.20 0.86
N PHE A 34 -9.37 -1.51 1.17
CA PHE A 34 -10.47 -1.17 0.27
C PHE A 34 -10.59 0.33 0.06
N SER A 35 -10.49 1.13 1.13
CA SER A 35 -10.56 2.58 1.02
C SER A 35 -9.42 3.16 0.17
N ALA A 36 -8.19 2.68 0.39
CA ALA A 36 -7.01 3.06 -0.39
C ALA A 36 -7.18 2.69 -1.87
N THR A 37 -7.72 1.50 -2.16
CA THR A 37 -7.97 1.02 -3.53
C THR A 37 -9.00 1.87 -4.26
N LEU A 38 -10.13 2.19 -3.61
CA LEU A 38 -11.17 3.04 -4.19
C LEU A 38 -10.62 4.41 -4.58
N ALA A 39 -9.87 5.07 -3.67
CA ALA A 39 -9.22 6.33 -3.98
C ALA A 39 -8.16 6.18 -5.09
N GLY A 40 -7.35 5.13 -5.01
CA GLY A 40 -6.28 4.84 -5.95
C GLY A 40 -6.76 4.50 -7.36
N ALA A 41 -7.99 3.99 -7.52
CA ALA A 41 -8.60 3.74 -8.83
C ALA A 41 -8.69 5.01 -9.70
N GLY A 42 -8.77 6.19 -9.07
CA GLY A 42 -8.76 7.48 -9.75
C GLY A 42 -7.36 7.99 -10.11
N SER A 43 -6.29 7.35 -9.65
CA SER A 43 -4.90 7.79 -9.88
C SER A 43 -4.47 7.64 -11.34
N GLU A 44 -3.45 8.41 -11.73
CA GLU A 44 -2.91 8.36 -13.09
C GLU A 44 -2.34 6.98 -13.43
N VAL A 45 -1.55 6.39 -12.51
CA VAL A 45 -0.96 5.06 -12.73
C VAL A 45 -2.03 3.97 -12.88
N ALA A 46 -3.13 4.03 -12.12
CA ALA A 46 -4.22 3.07 -12.24
C ALA A 46 -4.98 3.25 -13.57
N LYS A 47 -5.16 4.49 -14.05
CA LYS A 47 -5.74 4.77 -15.38
C LYS A 47 -4.87 4.24 -16.50
N GLN A 48 -3.56 4.51 -16.45
CA GLN A 48 -2.59 4.01 -17.43
C GLN A 48 -2.53 2.48 -17.43
N ALA A 49 -2.53 1.85 -16.25
CA ALA A 49 -2.54 0.40 -16.16
C ALA A 49 -3.81 -0.22 -16.79
N ARG A 50 -4.98 0.41 -16.61
CA ARG A 50 -6.22 -0.05 -17.27
C ARG A 50 -6.14 0.01 -18.79
N GLN A 51 -5.47 1.01 -19.36
CA GLN A 51 -5.30 1.13 -20.83
C GLN A 51 -4.51 -0.05 -21.42
N VAL A 52 -3.63 -0.69 -20.64
CA VAL A 52 -2.89 -1.89 -21.09
C VAL A 52 -3.83 -3.05 -21.42
N PHE A 53 -4.97 -3.13 -20.73
CA PHE A 53 -5.96 -4.20 -20.86
C PHE A 53 -7.25 -3.70 -21.57
N GLU A 54 -7.19 -2.58 -22.26
CA GLU A 54 -8.36 -2.04 -22.99
C GLU A 54 -8.91 -3.08 -23.98
N GLY A 55 -10.22 -3.33 -23.91
CA GLY A 55 -10.88 -4.35 -24.74
C GLY A 55 -10.97 -5.74 -24.10
N GLU A 56 -10.23 -6.00 -23.01
CA GLU A 56 -10.38 -7.23 -22.25
C GLU A 56 -11.71 -7.25 -21.48
N THR A 57 -12.32 -8.42 -21.38
CA THR A 57 -13.60 -8.63 -20.69
C THR A 57 -13.54 -9.84 -19.78
N GLY A 58 -14.40 -9.89 -18.77
CA GLY A 58 -14.50 -11.00 -17.83
C GLY A 58 -15.57 -10.79 -16.78
N ASN A 59 -15.49 -11.52 -15.68
CA ASN A 59 -16.49 -11.48 -14.61
C ASN A 59 -15.99 -10.90 -13.30
N THR A 60 -14.70 -10.52 -13.21
CA THR A 60 -14.11 -10.02 -11.97
C THR A 60 -14.03 -8.50 -12.02
N PRO A 61 -14.58 -7.78 -11.03
CA PRO A 61 -14.65 -6.33 -11.05
C PRO A 61 -13.27 -5.67 -10.86
N VAL A 62 -13.05 -4.59 -11.61
CA VAL A 62 -12.00 -3.62 -11.34
C VAL A 62 -12.57 -2.55 -10.42
N TRP A 63 -12.13 -2.51 -9.19
CA TRP A 63 -12.72 -1.71 -8.12
C TRP A 63 -12.68 -0.22 -8.43
N GLY A 64 -13.75 0.48 -8.05
CA GLY A 64 -13.90 1.90 -8.33
C GLY A 64 -14.21 2.22 -9.81
N THR A 65 -14.56 1.20 -10.60
CA THR A 65 -14.99 1.35 -12.01
C THR A 65 -16.21 0.47 -12.28
N ASP A 66 -16.80 0.57 -13.46
CA ASP A 66 -17.85 -0.31 -13.97
C ASP A 66 -17.30 -1.48 -14.82
N TRP A 67 -15.97 -1.60 -14.90
CA TRP A 67 -15.30 -2.56 -15.77
C TRP A 67 -15.03 -3.89 -15.08
N HIS A 68 -15.18 -4.99 -15.86
CA HIS A 68 -14.92 -6.35 -15.42
C HIS A 68 -13.96 -7.01 -16.41
N VAL A 69 -12.96 -7.72 -15.86
CA VAL A 69 -11.92 -8.41 -16.63
C VAL A 69 -11.72 -9.84 -16.11
N GLY A 70 -10.77 -10.57 -16.67
CA GLY A 70 -10.34 -11.86 -16.11
C GLY A 70 -9.78 -11.68 -14.69
N ALA A 71 -9.89 -12.74 -13.86
CA ALA A 71 -9.52 -12.66 -12.45
C ALA A 71 -8.06 -12.25 -12.22
N ALA A 72 -7.12 -12.72 -13.05
CA ALA A 72 -5.70 -12.36 -12.94
C ALA A 72 -5.47 -10.89 -13.25
N GLN A 73 -6.09 -10.37 -14.31
CA GLN A 73 -6.01 -8.94 -14.64
C GLN A 73 -6.66 -8.08 -13.54
N ALA A 74 -7.81 -8.51 -12.99
CA ALA A 74 -8.46 -7.80 -11.90
C ALA A 74 -7.58 -7.76 -10.64
N ALA A 75 -6.93 -8.87 -10.27
CA ALA A 75 -5.97 -8.90 -9.17
C ALA A 75 -4.83 -7.91 -9.38
N MET A 76 -4.26 -7.86 -10.60
CA MET A 76 -3.20 -6.92 -10.95
C MET A 76 -3.69 -5.47 -10.87
N LEU A 77 -4.79 -5.12 -11.52
CA LEU A 77 -5.29 -3.75 -11.57
C LEU A 77 -5.72 -3.22 -10.20
N ASN A 78 -6.40 -4.06 -9.41
CA ASN A 78 -6.81 -3.69 -8.05
C ASN A 78 -5.61 -3.56 -7.10
N GLY A 79 -4.58 -4.42 -7.27
CA GLY A 79 -3.33 -4.30 -6.49
C GLY A 79 -2.54 -3.04 -6.83
N ILE A 80 -2.50 -2.63 -8.10
CA ILE A 80 -1.91 -1.34 -8.51
C ILE A 80 -2.67 -0.18 -7.87
N ALA A 81 -4.01 -0.20 -7.94
CA ALA A 81 -4.84 0.85 -7.36
C ALA A 81 -4.69 0.92 -5.83
N ALA A 82 -4.61 -0.24 -5.14
CA ALA A 82 -4.43 -0.29 -3.69
C ALA A 82 -3.17 0.42 -3.22
N HIS A 83 -2.07 0.27 -3.96
CA HIS A 83 -0.77 0.85 -3.62
C HIS A 83 -0.52 2.23 -4.25
N ALA A 84 -1.40 2.71 -5.13
CA ALA A 84 -1.17 3.91 -5.95
C ALA A 84 -0.85 5.17 -5.14
N LEU A 85 -1.44 5.31 -3.95
CA LEU A 85 -1.43 6.55 -3.15
C LEU A 85 -0.58 6.48 -1.87
N GLU A 86 0.22 5.42 -1.67
CA GLU A 86 1.03 5.21 -0.43
C GLU A 86 0.20 5.29 0.87
N LEU A 87 -1.08 4.91 0.81
CA LEU A 87 -2.02 4.96 1.94
C LEU A 87 -2.48 3.58 2.42
N ASP A 88 -2.09 2.52 1.73
CA ASP A 88 -2.25 1.14 2.14
C ASP A 88 -1.34 0.81 3.34
N ASP A 89 -1.59 -0.33 3.96
CA ASP A 89 -0.88 -0.78 5.16
C ASP A 89 0.61 -1.08 4.92
N THR A 90 1.33 -1.33 6.02
CA THR A 90 2.74 -1.72 5.99
C THR A 90 3.09 -2.59 7.19
N GLY A 91 4.26 -3.25 7.16
CA GLY A 91 4.76 -4.10 8.24
C GLY A 91 4.48 -5.59 8.07
N GLY A 92 3.73 -5.97 7.03
CA GLY A 92 3.59 -7.34 6.55
C GLY A 92 4.79 -7.77 5.70
N CYS A 93 4.53 -8.24 4.49
CA CYS A 93 5.61 -8.40 3.48
C CYS A 93 6.16 -7.05 2.96
N ASP A 94 5.81 -6.01 3.52
CA ASP A 94 5.74 -4.58 3.41
C ASP A 94 4.26 -4.17 3.19
N HIS A 95 3.77 -4.07 1.97
CA HIS A 95 2.39 -3.67 1.61
C HIS A 95 1.48 -4.90 1.39
N SER A 96 1.21 -5.66 2.47
CA SER A 96 0.47 -6.93 2.37
C SER A 96 -0.97 -6.76 1.91
N GLY A 97 -1.66 -5.73 2.36
CA GLY A 97 -3.05 -5.46 1.97
C GLY A 97 -3.20 -5.30 0.47
N ALA A 98 -2.33 -4.50 -0.14
CA ALA A 98 -2.34 -4.23 -1.58
C ALA A 98 -2.02 -5.46 -2.47
N VAL A 99 -1.46 -6.51 -1.88
CA VAL A 99 -1.14 -7.77 -2.58
C VAL A 99 -2.19 -8.84 -2.30
N VAL A 100 -2.46 -9.08 -1.02
CA VAL A 100 -3.30 -10.22 -0.57
C VAL A 100 -4.76 -9.98 -0.91
N LEU A 101 -5.30 -8.79 -0.61
CA LEU A 101 -6.73 -8.54 -0.75
C LEU A 101 -7.22 -8.61 -2.20
N PRO A 102 -6.52 -8.00 -3.20
CA PRO A 102 -6.86 -8.16 -4.61
C PRO A 102 -6.81 -9.61 -5.10
N ALA A 103 -5.81 -10.38 -4.65
CA ALA A 103 -5.69 -11.80 -5.01
C ALA A 103 -6.84 -12.64 -4.41
N VAL A 104 -7.17 -12.42 -3.13
CA VAL A 104 -8.27 -13.11 -2.44
C VAL A 104 -9.61 -12.82 -3.10
N MET A 105 -9.92 -11.55 -3.39
CA MET A 105 -11.17 -11.19 -4.05
C MET A 105 -11.27 -11.75 -5.48
N ALA A 106 -10.15 -11.77 -6.20
CA ALA A 106 -10.13 -12.41 -7.51
C ALA A 106 -10.29 -13.92 -7.40
N ALA A 107 -9.74 -14.57 -6.36
CA ALA A 107 -9.97 -16.00 -6.09
C ALA A 107 -11.44 -16.28 -5.71
N VAL A 108 -12.10 -15.39 -4.95
CA VAL A 108 -13.54 -15.47 -4.62
C VAL A 108 -14.38 -15.52 -5.90
N SER A 109 -14.08 -14.68 -6.91
CA SER A 109 -14.81 -14.69 -8.19
C SER A 109 -14.68 -16.02 -8.96
N MET A 110 -13.77 -16.87 -8.55
CA MET A 110 -13.46 -18.14 -9.21
C MET A 110 -13.77 -19.36 -8.35
N ALA A 111 -14.21 -19.16 -7.10
CA ALA A 111 -14.50 -20.24 -6.19
C ALA A 111 -15.75 -21.02 -6.65
N ASP A 112 -15.68 -22.37 -6.58
CA ASP A 112 -16.79 -23.25 -6.96
C ASP A 112 -17.98 -23.18 -5.97
N LYS A 113 -17.72 -22.65 -4.76
CA LYS A 113 -18.70 -22.52 -3.68
C LYS A 113 -18.70 -21.10 -3.12
N PRO A 114 -19.83 -20.61 -2.59
CA PRO A 114 -19.87 -19.33 -1.89
C PRO A 114 -18.82 -19.28 -0.77
N VAL A 115 -18.07 -18.19 -0.71
CA VAL A 115 -17.07 -17.91 0.32
C VAL A 115 -17.71 -17.01 1.36
N ASN A 116 -17.84 -17.48 2.61
CA ASN A 116 -18.36 -16.65 3.69
C ASN A 116 -17.29 -15.72 4.28
N GLY A 117 -17.72 -14.76 5.10
CA GLY A 117 -16.83 -13.75 5.67
C GLY A 117 -15.73 -14.33 6.57
N ARG A 118 -16.02 -15.42 7.30
CA ARG A 118 -15.02 -16.10 8.15
C ARG A 118 -13.92 -16.73 7.30
N ALA A 119 -14.27 -17.45 6.24
CA ALA A 119 -13.30 -18.03 5.32
C ALA A 119 -12.47 -16.95 4.62
N PHE A 120 -13.10 -15.82 4.27
CA PHE A 120 -12.43 -14.68 3.68
C PHE A 120 -11.38 -14.05 4.63
N ILE A 121 -11.77 -13.75 5.88
CA ILE A 121 -10.86 -13.22 6.92
C ILE A 121 -9.69 -14.19 7.14
N THR A 122 -9.97 -15.50 7.27
CA THR A 122 -8.94 -16.52 7.45
C THR A 122 -7.94 -16.53 6.30
N ALA A 123 -8.40 -16.45 5.05
CA ALA A 123 -7.52 -16.42 3.89
C ALA A 123 -6.65 -15.12 3.88
N VAL A 124 -7.21 -13.98 4.22
CA VAL A 124 -6.44 -12.72 4.34
C VAL A 124 -5.37 -12.84 5.41
N VAL A 125 -5.70 -13.34 6.61
CA VAL A 125 -4.72 -13.56 7.70
C VAL A 125 -3.60 -14.48 7.26
N ILE A 126 -3.93 -15.61 6.62
CA ILE A 126 -2.94 -16.57 6.07
C ILE A 126 -2.01 -15.85 5.05
N GLY A 127 -2.57 -15.01 4.18
CA GLY A 127 -1.75 -14.27 3.20
C GLY A 127 -0.74 -13.33 3.85
N TYR A 128 -1.15 -12.59 4.87
CA TYR A 128 -0.23 -11.73 5.64
C TYR A 128 0.84 -12.56 6.36
N GLU A 129 0.42 -13.68 6.93
CA GLU A 129 1.31 -14.59 7.66
C GLU A 129 2.43 -15.12 6.76
N ILE A 130 2.07 -15.73 5.63
CA ILE A 130 3.03 -16.34 4.73
C ILE A 130 3.95 -15.31 4.08
N GLY A 131 3.40 -14.21 3.56
CA GLY A 131 4.21 -13.15 2.94
C GLY A 131 5.25 -12.56 3.90
N ARG A 132 4.87 -12.33 5.15
CA ARG A 132 5.80 -11.80 6.16
C ARG A 132 6.84 -12.82 6.59
N ARG A 133 6.49 -14.07 6.78
CA ARG A 133 7.44 -15.13 7.15
C ARG A 133 8.51 -15.33 6.09
N VAL A 134 8.15 -15.23 4.81
CA VAL A 134 9.13 -15.27 3.71
C VAL A 134 10.07 -14.08 3.79
N LEU A 135 9.59 -12.88 4.10
CA LEU A 135 10.46 -11.70 4.29
C LEU A 135 11.40 -11.87 5.50
N GLU A 136 10.91 -12.39 6.61
CA GLU A 136 11.74 -12.65 7.79
C GLU A 136 12.80 -13.71 7.50
N ALA A 137 12.46 -14.74 6.72
CA ALA A 137 13.41 -15.74 6.25
C ALA A 137 14.48 -15.17 5.30
N CYS A 138 14.17 -14.06 4.60
CA CYS A 138 15.15 -13.31 3.80
C CYS A 138 16.02 -12.34 4.62
N GLY A 139 16.07 -12.42 5.94
CA GLY A 139 16.83 -11.54 6.81
C GLY A 139 16.08 -10.29 7.27
N SER A 140 14.76 -10.30 7.17
CA SER A 140 13.88 -9.18 7.52
C SER A 140 13.91 -7.99 6.54
N TYR A 141 13.27 -6.88 6.93
CA TYR A 141 13.01 -5.75 6.05
C TYR A 141 14.30 -5.06 5.59
N SER A 142 15.16 -4.66 6.53
CA SER A 142 16.37 -3.88 6.24
C SER A 142 17.36 -4.66 5.37
N ALA A 143 17.61 -5.94 5.67
CA ALA A 143 18.55 -6.77 4.89
C ALA A 143 18.03 -7.01 3.47
N HIS A 144 16.77 -7.42 3.31
CA HIS A 144 16.21 -7.75 2.01
C HIS A 144 16.01 -6.52 1.10
N ASN A 145 15.42 -5.44 1.64
CA ASN A 145 15.24 -4.21 0.90
C ASN A 145 16.55 -3.44 0.72
N GLY A 146 17.46 -3.50 1.70
CA GLY A 146 18.82 -2.94 1.60
C GLY A 146 19.66 -3.59 0.50
N ALA A 147 19.43 -4.88 0.19
CA ALA A 147 20.00 -5.55 -0.97
C ALA A 147 19.39 -5.12 -2.31
N GLY A 148 18.37 -4.24 -2.30
CA GLY A 148 17.72 -3.71 -3.49
C GLY A 148 16.47 -4.46 -3.93
N TRP A 149 15.98 -5.45 -3.16
CA TRP A 149 14.75 -6.18 -3.46
C TRP A 149 13.54 -5.49 -2.81
N HIS A 150 12.48 -5.22 -3.57
CA HIS A 150 11.23 -4.71 -2.99
C HIS A 150 10.36 -5.84 -2.47
N SER A 151 10.33 -6.00 -1.15
CA SER A 151 9.69 -7.14 -0.47
C SER A 151 8.20 -7.30 -0.75
N THR A 152 7.48 -6.21 -1.03
CA THR A 152 6.07 -6.26 -1.50
C THR A 152 5.89 -7.19 -2.69
N ALA A 153 6.83 -7.16 -3.64
CA ALA A 153 6.76 -7.99 -4.83
C ALA A 153 7.41 -9.36 -4.62
N THR A 154 8.63 -9.38 -4.02
CA THR A 154 9.40 -10.62 -3.91
C THR A 154 8.84 -11.59 -2.87
N CYS A 155 8.29 -11.09 -1.77
CA CYS A 155 7.73 -11.88 -0.67
C CYS A 155 6.20 -11.91 -0.70
N GLY A 156 5.54 -10.82 -1.14
CA GLY A 156 4.09 -10.71 -1.19
C GLY A 156 3.42 -11.74 -2.10
N VAL A 157 4.06 -12.14 -3.18
CA VAL A 157 3.55 -13.16 -4.11
C VAL A 157 3.25 -14.49 -3.40
N PHE A 158 4.03 -14.86 -2.38
CA PHE A 158 3.78 -16.07 -1.57
C PHE A 158 2.53 -15.91 -0.70
N GLY A 159 2.33 -14.71 -0.13
CA GLY A 159 1.12 -14.39 0.61
C GLY A 159 -0.13 -14.47 -0.26
N ALA A 160 -0.07 -13.89 -1.47
CA ALA A 160 -1.16 -13.96 -2.43
C ALA A 160 -1.44 -15.42 -2.88
N ALA A 161 -0.39 -16.24 -3.07
CA ALA A 161 -0.53 -17.63 -3.44
C ALA A 161 -1.19 -18.46 -2.33
N ALA A 162 -0.75 -18.31 -1.09
CA ALA A 162 -1.31 -18.97 0.08
C ALA A 162 -2.79 -18.63 0.30
N ALA A 163 -3.11 -17.33 0.27
CA ALA A 163 -4.48 -16.84 0.44
C ALA A 163 -5.41 -17.29 -0.69
N SER A 164 -4.93 -17.25 -1.95
CA SER A 164 -5.69 -17.75 -3.11
C SER A 164 -5.90 -19.25 -3.04
N ALA A 165 -4.87 -20.03 -2.66
CA ALA A 165 -4.97 -21.48 -2.47
C ALA A 165 -6.05 -21.82 -1.42
N ARG A 166 -6.10 -21.08 -0.32
CA ARG A 166 -7.10 -21.23 0.73
C ARG A 166 -8.53 -21.00 0.22
N ILE A 167 -8.76 -19.91 -0.54
CA ILE A 167 -10.08 -19.60 -1.12
C ILE A 167 -10.50 -20.64 -2.15
N LEU A 168 -9.58 -21.11 -2.98
CA LEU A 168 -9.85 -22.11 -4.01
C LEU A 168 -9.97 -23.54 -3.46
N GLY A 169 -9.79 -23.75 -2.15
CA GLY A 169 -9.93 -25.05 -1.49
C GLY A 169 -8.87 -26.07 -1.88
N LEU A 170 -7.65 -25.61 -2.13
CA LEU A 170 -6.53 -26.49 -2.49
C LEU A 170 -6.11 -27.35 -1.31
N ASP A 171 -5.74 -28.58 -1.58
CA ASP A 171 -5.14 -29.48 -0.59
C ASP A 171 -3.67 -29.11 -0.28
N THR A 172 -3.06 -29.80 0.69
CA THR A 172 -1.68 -29.50 1.13
C THR A 172 -0.66 -29.66 0.00
N ALA A 173 -0.81 -30.67 -0.86
CA ALA A 173 0.13 -30.91 -1.96
C ALA A 173 -0.01 -29.84 -3.05
N GLN A 174 -1.22 -29.43 -3.35
CA GLN A 174 -1.52 -28.33 -4.27
C GLN A 174 -1.04 -26.98 -3.69
N THR A 175 -1.28 -26.72 -2.40
CA THR A 175 -0.81 -25.49 -1.72
C THR A 175 0.71 -25.44 -1.69
N LEU A 176 1.39 -26.55 -1.43
CA LEU A 176 2.85 -26.67 -1.51
C LEU A 176 3.35 -26.33 -2.92
N SER A 177 2.67 -26.86 -3.95
CA SER A 177 2.99 -26.55 -5.34
C SER A 177 2.75 -25.07 -5.67
N ALA A 178 1.66 -24.48 -5.19
CA ALA A 178 1.36 -23.04 -5.37
C ALA A 178 2.46 -22.16 -4.78
N LEU A 179 2.90 -22.44 -3.55
CA LEU A 179 4.03 -21.72 -2.92
C LEU A 179 5.32 -21.90 -3.73
N GLY A 180 5.59 -23.13 -4.23
CA GLY A 180 6.75 -23.39 -5.08
C GLY A 180 6.74 -22.59 -6.39
N ILE A 181 5.58 -22.55 -7.08
CA ILE A 181 5.40 -21.81 -8.33
C ILE A 181 5.55 -20.30 -8.09
N ALA A 182 5.03 -19.79 -6.95
CA ALA A 182 5.09 -18.37 -6.59
C ALA A 182 6.54 -17.82 -6.60
N GLY A 183 7.52 -18.65 -6.20
CA GLY A 183 8.93 -18.26 -6.26
C GLY A 183 9.42 -17.89 -7.67
N SER A 184 8.84 -18.49 -8.71
CA SER A 184 9.17 -18.15 -10.11
C SER A 184 8.51 -16.85 -10.61
N PHE A 185 7.55 -16.31 -9.86
CA PHE A 185 6.87 -15.05 -10.16
C PHE A 185 7.34 -13.89 -9.26
N SER A 186 8.28 -14.18 -8.36
CA SER A 186 8.90 -13.20 -7.47
C SER A 186 9.79 -12.24 -8.25
N GLY A 187 9.67 -10.94 -8.00
CA GLY A 187 10.54 -9.95 -8.62
C GLY A 187 10.05 -8.53 -8.35
N GLY A 188 11.01 -7.61 -8.25
CA GLY A 188 10.79 -6.19 -7.98
C GLY A 188 12.01 -5.56 -7.34
N LEU A 189 12.42 -4.39 -7.82
CA LEU A 189 13.65 -3.71 -7.43
C LEU A 189 13.36 -2.30 -6.92
N TRP A 190 14.20 -1.81 -6.00
CA TRP A 190 14.12 -0.45 -5.46
C TRP A 190 14.66 0.64 -6.41
N ALA A 191 15.12 0.29 -7.61
CA ALA A 191 15.68 1.25 -8.56
C ALA A 191 14.75 2.44 -8.89
N PHE A 192 13.44 2.28 -8.73
CA PHE A 192 12.44 3.35 -8.91
C PHE A 192 12.67 4.58 -8.03
N ILE A 193 13.40 4.43 -6.91
CA ILE A 193 13.60 5.54 -5.97
C ILE A 193 14.48 6.65 -6.54
N HIS A 194 15.36 6.33 -7.49
CA HIS A 194 16.34 7.28 -8.04
C HIS A 194 15.73 8.27 -9.03
N ASP A 195 14.58 7.96 -9.62
CA ASP A 195 13.90 8.82 -10.61
C ASP A 195 12.41 9.05 -10.32
N GLY A 196 11.90 8.48 -9.21
CA GLY A 196 10.50 8.59 -8.84
C GLY A 196 9.56 7.93 -9.84
N SER A 197 10.01 6.86 -10.53
CA SER A 197 9.21 6.14 -11.51
C SER A 197 8.03 5.40 -10.88
N GLN A 198 7.01 5.12 -11.68
CA GLN A 198 5.78 4.48 -11.21
C GLN A 198 5.89 2.95 -11.04
N SER A 199 7.04 2.35 -11.37
CA SER A 199 7.20 0.89 -11.36
C SER A 199 6.97 0.28 -9.98
N LYS A 200 7.22 1.01 -8.88
CA LYS A 200 6.84 0.61 -7.52
C LYS A 200 5.37 0.18 -7.43
N LYS A 201 4.47 0.94 -8.06
CA LYS A 201 3.02 0.71 -7.98
C LYS A 201 2.59 -0.55 -8.72
N LEU A 202 3.36 -0.99 -9.71
CA LEU A 202 3.13 -2.24 -10.44
C LEU A 202 3.47 -3.48 -9.60
N HIS A 203 4.36 -3.35 -8.61
CA HIS A 203 4.87 -4.47 -7.82
C HIS A 203 3.77 -5.18 -7.04
N SER A 204 2.88 -4.44 -6.37
CA SER A 204 1.76 -5.01 -5.61
C SER A 204 0.78 -5.76 -6.53
N GLY A 205 0.42 -5.14 -7.66
CA GLY A 205 -0.46 -5.77 -8.65
C GLY A 205 0.14 -7.03 -9.25
N ARG A 206 1.43 -6.99 -9.61
CA ARG A 206 2.12 -8.15 -10.19
C ARG A 206 2.24 -9.30 -9.18
N ALA A 207 2.48 -9.00 -7.89
CA ALA A 207 2.51 -10.00 -6.84
C ALA A 207 1.13 -10.62 -6.60
N ALA A 208 0.06 -9.82 -6.60
CA ALA A 208 -1.32 -10.30 -6.47
C ALA A 208 -1.70 -11.24 -7.63
N GLU A 209 -1.45 -10.81 -8.87
CA GLU A 209 -1.66 -11.62 -10.07
C GLU A 209 -0.85 -12.91 -10.05
N GLY A 210 0.48 -12.79 -9.77
CA GLY A 210 1.39 -13.94 -9.75
C GLY A 210 1.00 -14.99 -8.72
N GLY A 211 0.61 -14.56 -7.51
CA GLY A 211 0.16 -15.47 -6.46
C GLY A 211 -1.15 -16.20 -6.81
N LEU A 212 -2.13 -15.48 -7.35
CA LEU A 212 -3.37 -16.07 -7.84
C LEU A 212 -3.10 -17.10 -8.96
N LEU A 213 -2.25 -16.75 -9.93
CA LEU A 213 -1.88 -17.67 -11.02
C LEU A 213 -1.14 -18.90 -10.49
N ALA A 214 -0.24 -18.74 -9.51
CA ALA A 214 0.46 -19.85 -8.88
C ALA A 214 -0.51 -20.85 -8.25
N ALA A 215 -1.51 -20.38 -7.50
CA ALA A 215 -2.57 -21.23 -6.94
C ALA A 215 -3.39 -21.92 -8.04
N ARG A 216 -3.73 -21.20 -9.11
CA ARG A 216 -4.49 -21.77 -10.23
C ARG A 216 -3.73 -22.82 -11.02
N PHE A 217 -2.44 -22.61 -11.26
CA PHE A 217 -1.61 -23.63 -11.90
C PHE A 217 -1.53 -24.90 -11.05
N ALA A 218 -1.33 -24.74 -9.74
CA ALA A 218 -1.32 -25.86 -8.80
C ALA A 218 -2.68 -26.59 -8.76
N GLN A 219 -3.81 -25.87 -8.79
CA GLN A 219 -5.16 -26.42 -8.88
C GLN A 219 -5.33 -27.33 -10.11
N ARG A 220 -4.64 -27.02 -11.20
CA ARG A 220 -4.67 -27.79 -12.45
C ARG A 220 -3.59 -28.88 -12.54
N GLY A 221 -2.86 -29.14 -11.45
CA GLY A 221 -1.88 -30.21 -11.34
C GLY A 221 -0.46 -29.83 -11.80
N ILE A 222 -0.18 -28.54 -12.08
CA ILE A 222 1.19 -28.10 -12.31
C ILE A 222 1.92 -28.06 -10.98
N THR A 223 3.06 -28.77 -10.88
CA THR A 223 3.84 -28.86 -9.65
C THR A 223 4.88 -27.74 -9.55
N GLY A 224 5.06 -27.22 -8.34
CA GLY A 224 6.14 -26.30 -7.98
C GLY A 224 7.28 -27.00 -7.24
N PRO A 225 8.49 -26.40 -7.17
CA PRO A 225 9.61 -26.96 -6.45
C PRO A 225 9.33 -26.99 -4.94
N THR A 226 9.47 -28.17 -4.32
CA THR A 226 9.23 -28.37 -2.88
C THR A 226 10.43 -27.98 -2.01
N LYS A 227 11.61 -27.82 -2.61
CA LYS A 227 12.86 -27.41 -1.95
C LYS A 227 13.21 -25.95 -2.15
N LEU A 228 12.20 -25.10 -2.46
CA LEU A 228 12.42 -23.71 -2.81
C LEU A 228 13.15 -22.91 -1.72
N PHE A 229 12.88 -23.19 -0.44
CA PHE A 229 13.49 -22.52 0.70
C PHE A 229 14.66 -23.30 1.32
N ASP A 230 15.02 -24.46 0.77
CA ASP A 230 16.17 -25.21 1.21
C ASP A 230 17.48 -24.59 0.67
N ASP A 231 18.62 -24.89 1.32
CA ASP A 231 19.95 -24.48 0.85
C ASP A 231 20.40 -25.35 -0.35
N VAL A 232 19.74 -25.12 -1.49
CA VAL A 232 20.05 -25.78 -2.75
C VAL A 232 20.42 -24.76 -3.82
N TRP A 233 21.13 -25.20 -4.85
CA TRP A 233 21.37 -24.33 -6.01
C TRP A 233 20.03 -23.92 -6.66
N GLY A 234 19.83 -22.63 -6.85
CA GLY A 234 18.56 -22.06 -7.35
C GLY A 234 17.45 -21.98 -6.29
N GLY A 235 17.74 -22.27 -5.01
CA GLY A 235 16.83 -22.03 -3.89
C GLY A 235 16.58 -20.54 -3.68
N PHE A 236 15.38 -20.17 -3.28
CA PHE A 236 14.93 -18.77 -3.15
C PHE A 236 15.76 -17.99 -2.13
N LEU A 237 15.89 -18.53 -0.91
CA LEU A 237 16.65 -17.86 0.16
C LEU A 237 18.13 -17.73 -0.21
N LYS A 238 18.71 -18.80 -0.78
CA LYS A 238 20.09 -18.78 -1.24
C LYS A 238 20.35 -17.74 -2.32
N THR A 239 19.39 -17.55 -3.23
CA THR A 239 19.54 -16.65 -4.38
C THR A 239 19.27 -15.19 -4.01
N LEU A 240 18.25 -14.90 -3.18
CA LEU A 240 17.80 -13.54 -2.90
C LEU A 240 18.29 -13.00 -1.55
N ALA A 241 18.61 -13.85 -0.60
CA ALA A 241 19.06 -13.45 0.73
C ALA A 241 20.52 -13.78 1.04
N GLY A 242 21.08 -14.81 0.39
CA GLY A 242 22.47 -15.22 0.63
C GLY A 242 22.74 -15.48 2.11
N ASP A 243 23.78 -14.82 2.65
CA ASP A 243 24.20 -14.98 4.05
C ASP A 243 23.23 -14.37 5.08
N ALA A 244 22.30 -13.51 4.64
CA ALA A 244 21.27 -12.93 5.50
C ALA A 244 20.06 -13.88 5.72
N ALA A 245 20.03 -15.03 5.07
CA ALA A 245 18.94 -15.98 5.17
C ALA A 245 18.75 -16.53 6.59
N VAL A 246 17.49 -16.54 7.07
CA VAL A 246 17.07 -17.09 8.36
C VAL A 246 15.92 -18.09 8.11
N PRO A 247 16.21 -19.29 7.58
CA PRO A 247 15.18 -20.25 7.18
C PRO A 247 14.21 -20.64 8.30
N GLU A 248 14.68 -20.57 9.58
CA GLU A 248 13.88 -20.86 10.77
C GLU A 248 12.66 -19.94 10.91
N ALA A 249 12.74 -18.69 10.42
CA ALA A 249 11.65 -17.73 10.48
C ALA A 249 10.40 -18.15 9.69
N LEU A 250 10.54 -19.08 8.76
CA LEU A 250 9.39 -19.59 7.98
C LEU A 250 8.34 -20.26 8.86
N ASP A 251 8.75 -21.09 9.82
CA ASP A 251 7.84 -21.92 10.62
C ASP A 251 7.97 -21.73 12.13
N ALA A 252 8.85 -20.82 12.60
CA ALA A 252 8.96 -20.48 14.01
C ALA A 252 7.63 -19.91 14.53
N ASP A 253 7.17 -20.42 15.68
CA ASP A 253 5.94 -19.95 16.35
C ASP A 253 4.69 -19.87 15.43
N LEU A 254 4.62 -20.72 14.41
CA LEU A 254 3.54 -20.77 13.45
C LEU A 254 2.20 -21.12 14.17
N GLY A 255 1.18 -20.28 13.97
CA GLY A 255 -0.10 -20.39 14.68
C GLY A 255 -0.11 -19.88 16.11
N GLN A 256 1.04 -19.41 16.66
CA GLN A 256 1.15 -18.82 18.01
C GLN A 256 1.40 -17.30 17.93
N VAL A 257 2.30 -16.87 17.04
CA VAL A 257 2.61 -15.46 16.79
C VAL A 257 2.12 -15.09 15.39
N TRP A 258 1.12 -14.23 15.34
CA TRP A 258 0.46 -13.83 14.09
C TRP A 258 1.09 -12.57 13.49
N LYS A 259 1.53 -12.64 12.25
CA LYS A 259 2.30 -11.56 11.59
C LYS A 259 1.44 -10.34 11.20
N LEU A 260 0.13 -10.52 10.99
CA LEU A 260 -0.78 -9.40 10.77
C LEU A 260 -0.81 -8.47 11.99
N ALA A 261 -0.67 -9.00 13.20
CA ALA A 261 -0.70 -8.21 14.43
C ALA A 261 0.43 -7.15 14.53
N ARG A 262 1.48 -7.25 13.71
CA ARG A 262 2.57 -6.27 13.64
C ARG A 262 2.38 -5.20 12.56
N CYS A 263 1.33 -5.31 11.75
CA CYS A 263 1.10 -4.40 10.63
C CYS A 263 0.56 -3.05 11.11
N SER A 264 0.90 -2.00 10.38
CA SER A 264 0.50 -0.62 10.64
C SER A 264 -0.47 -0.13 9.58
N ILE A 265 -1.47 0.65 9.98
CA ILE A 265 -2.37 1.38 9.09
C ILE A 265 -1.86 2.81 8.97
N LYS A 266 -1.53 3.25 7.77
CA LYS A 266 -0.93 4.58 7.53
C LYS A 266 -1.94 5.71 7.72
N PRO A 267 -1.68 6.70 8.59
CA PRO A 267 -2.47 7.93 8.68
C PRO A 267 -2.06 8.98 7.63
N TYR A 268 -0.86 8.85 7.06
CA TYR A 268 -0.25 9.81 6.13
C TYR A 268 -0.03 9.19 4.75
N ALA A 269 -0.22 10.00 3.70
CA ALA A 269 -0.08 9.57 2.31
C ALA A 269 1.39 9.58 1.85
N ALA A 270 2.26 8.92 2.62
CA ALA A 270 3.71 8.94 2.43
C ALA A 270 4.36 7.60 2.82
N CYS A 271 5.62 7.46 2.49
CA CYS A 271 6.44 6.34 2.95
C CYS A 271 6.42 6.24 4.48
N ARG A 272 6.28 5.01 5.02
CA ARG A 272 6.25 4.76 6.47
C ARG A 272 7.47 5.36 7.19
N GLY A 273 8.64 5.35 6.56
CA GLY A 273 9.86 5.92 7.13
C GLY A 273 9.77 7.42 7.46
N THR A 274 8.76 8.14 6.97
CA THR A 274 8.55 9.56 7.29
C THR A 274 7.61 9.79 8.48
N HIS A 275 6.85 8.78 8.92
CA HIS A 275 5.73 8.96 9.85
C HIS A 275 6.18 9.38 11.26
N SER A 276 7.23 8.75 11.79
CA SER A 276 7.80 9.12 13.10
C SER A 276 8.21 10.59 13.14
N ALA A 277 8.88 11.07 12.10
CA ALA A 277 9.29 12.47 12.02
C ALA A 277 8.10 13.43 11.86
N ILE A 278 7.05 13.04 11.13
CA ILE A 278 5.80 13.83 11.02
C ILE A 278 5.15 13.99 12.39
N ASP A 279 5.06 12.90 13.16
CA ASP A 279 4.50 12.91 14.52
C ASP A 279 5.37 13.73 15.46
N ALA A 280 6.70 13.52 15.43
CA ALA A 280 7.65 14.25 16.25
C ALA A 280 7.56 15.75 16.02
N LEU A 281 7.53 16.20 14.77
CA LEU A 281 7.37 17.61 14.44
C LEU A 281 6.05 18.17 15.00
N GLY A 282 4.93 17.45 14.82
CA GLY A 282 3.64 17.90 15.35
C GLY A 282 3.64 18.05 16.87
N LEU A 283 4.25 17.12 17.59
CA LEU A 283 4.38 17.16 19.05
C LEU A 283 5.31 18.28 19.50
N LEU A 284 6.44 18.51 18.81
CA LEU A 284 7.39 19.59 19.10
C LEU A 284 6.76 20.97 18.92
N LEU A 285 5.99 21.20 17.85
CA LEU A 285 5.28 22.47 17.63
C LEU A 285 4.27 22.72 18.76
N THR A 286 3.59 21.70 19.22
CA THR A 286 2.66 21.77 20.36
C THR A 286 3.39 22.05 21.67
N GLN A 287 4.49 21.33 21.94
CA GLN A 287 5.30 21.49 23.15
C GLN A 287 5.92 22.89 23.24
N LEU A 288 6.45 23.41 22.13
CA LEU A 288 7.04 24.73 22.05
C LEU A 288 5.99 25.85 21.98
N GLN A 289 4.74 25.52 21.72
CA GLN A 289 3.62 26.45 21.50
C GLN A 289 3.95 27.46 20.40
N VAL A 290 4.41 26.96 19.24
CA VAL A 290 4.82 27.78 18.10
C VAL A 290 4.08 27.41 16.82
N SER A 291 3.88 28.41 15.97
CA SER A 291 3.42 28.29 14.58
C SER A 291 4.61 28.24 13.61
N ALA A 292 4.35 27.94 12.35
CA ALA A 292 5.38 27.74 11.33
C ALA A 292 6.30 28.97 11.15
N ASP A 293 5.76 30.17 11.26
CA ASP A 293 6.51 31.44 11.14
C ASP A 293 7.50 31.71 12.29
N GLN A 294 7.32 31.02 13.41
CA GLN A 294 8.19 31.08 14.58
C GLN A 294 9.29 30.01 14.58
N VAL A 295 9.28 29.09 13.63
CA VAL A 295 10.33 28.10 13.44
C VAL A 295 11.47 28.70 12.59
N GLU A 296 12.70 28.54 13.05
CA GLU A 296 13.89 28.99 12.32
C GLU A 296 14.39 27.91 11.38
N ASP A 297 14.64 26.70 11.87
CA ASP A 297 15.06 25.52 11.09
C ASP A 297 14.67 24.20 11.78
N ILE A 298 14.81 23.11 11.01
CA ILE A 298 14.54 21.75 11.45
C ILE A 298 15.73 20.88 11.05
N ASP A 299 16.29 20.17 12.03
CA ASP A 299 17.33 19.17 11.85
C ASP A 299 16.75 17.77 12.11
N VAL A 300 17.13 16.80 11.30
CA VAL A 300 16.71 15.40 11.47
C VAL A 300 17.93 14.50 11.44
N SER A 301 18.19 13.83 12.56
CA SER A 301 19.17 12.76 12.66
C SER A 301 18.51 11.43 12.32
N LEU A 302 19.05 10.66 11.37
CA LEU A 302 18.46 9.42 10.85
C LEU A 302 19.53 8.41 10.45
N CYS A 303 19.15 7.14 10.27
CA CYS A 303 20.06 6.11 9.77
C CYS A 303 20.31 6.27 8.26
N GLY A 304 21.44 5.71 7.77
CA GLY A 304 21.81 5.78 6.34
C GLY A 304 20.75 5.18 5.43
N PHE A 305 20.16 4.03 5.81
CA PHE A 305 19.10 3.37 5.04
C PHE A 305 17.85 4.27 4.84
N LEU A 306 17.43 5.00 5.88
CA LEU A 306 16.32 5.94 5.77
C LEU A 306 16.67 7.15 4.90
N LEU A 307 17.92 7.64 4.96
CA LEU A 307 18.37 8.72 4.07
C LEU A 307 18.32 8.29 2.60
N ASP A 308 18.81 7.09 2.29
CA ASP A 308 18.77 6.55 0.92
C ASP A 308 17.32 6.37 0.42
N MET A 309 16.42 5.93 1.29
CA MET A 309 15.00 5.71 0.96
C MET A 309 14.18 7.00 0.88
N CYS A 310 14.39 7.95 1.79
CA CYS A 310 13.49 9.12 1.95
C CYS A 310 14.20 10.48 1.90
N GLY A 311 15.50 10.53 1.60
CA GLY A 311 16.29 11.76 1.54
C GLY A 311 16.15 12.57 0.26
N GLY A 312 15.38 12.08 -0.73
CA GLY A 312 15.18 12.74 -2.03
C GLY A 312 14.63 14.16 -1.91
N GLN A 313 15.11 15.05 -2.79
CA GLN A 313 14.69 16.47 -2.84
C GLN A 313 13.74 16.77 -4.00
N GLU A 314 13.75 15.94 -5.04
CA GLU A 314 12.83 16.10 -6.17
C GLU A 314 11.41 15.69 -5.79
N VAL A 315 10.45 16.58 -6.03
CA VAL A 315 9.04 16.39 -5.63
C VAL A 315 8.06 16.68 -6.78
N ALA A 316 8.58 16.73 -8.00
CA ALA A 316 7.77 17.02 -9.19
C ALA A 316 6.68 15.95 -9.41
N SER A 317 6.99 14.67 -9.20
CA SER A 317 6.01 13.59 -9.25
C SER A 317 5.39 13.31 -7.88
N LEU A 318 4.16 12.78 -7.89
CA LEU A 318 3.50 12.31 -6.66
C LEU A 318 4.36 11.25 -5.95
N ALA A 319 4.89 10.29 -6.71
CA ALA A 319 5.70 9.21 -6.16
C ALA A 319 6.96 9.73 -5.45
N ALA A 320 7.67 10.70 -6.05
CA ALA A 320 8.85 11.31 -5.45
C ALA A 320 8.52 12.10 -4.18
N ALA A 321 7.44 12.89 -4.20
CA ALA A 321 7.00 13.67 -3.03
C ALA A 321 6.61 12.76 -1.85
N GLN A 322 5.93 11.64 -2.12
CA GLN A 322 5.53 10.67 -1.09
C GLN A 322 6.72 9.91 -0.48
N MET A 323 7.86 9.91 -1.12
CA MET A 323 9.12 9.33 -0.61
C MET A 323 10.06 10.38 -0.02
N SER A 324 9.68 11.68 0.02
CA SER A 324 10.55 12.77 0.52
C SER A 324 10.22 13.13 1.97
N LEU A 325 11.16 12.87 2.87
CA LEU A 325 11.06 13.27 4.29
C LEU A 325 11.02 14.81 4.43
N ARG A 326 11.82 15.53 3.64
CA ARG A 326 11.78 16.99 3.63
C ARG A 326 10.43 17.54 3.23
N TYR A 327 9.82 16.95 2.21
CA TYR A 327 8.47 17.35 1.76
C TYR A 327 7.42 17.08 2.84
N ALA A 328 7.45 15.87 3.43
CA ALA A 328 6.51 15.49 4.48
C ALA A 328 6.56 16.43 5.69
N LEU A 329 7.76 16.80 6.14
CA LEU A 329 7.94 17.76 7.25
C LEU A 329 7.53 19.18 6.85
N ALA A 330 7.85 19.64 5.64
CA ALA A 330 7.41 20.93 5.12
C ALA A 330 5.86 20.99 5.03
N ALA A 331 5.23 19.93 4.53
CA ALA A 331 3.76 19.83 4.47
C ALA A 331 3.14 19.83 5.88
N ARG A 332 3.70 19.05 6.81
CA ARG A 332 3.24 19.05 8.22
C ARG A 332 3.30 20.43 8.85
N LEU A 333 4.39 21.16 8.61
CA LEU A 333 4.62 22.49 9.16
C LEU A 333 3.68 23.56 8.54
N VAL A 334 3.60 23.58 7.20
CA VAL A 334 2.90 24.67 6.46
C VAL A 334 1.41 24.43 6.34
N LEU A 335 1.01 23.15 6.08
CA LEU A 335 -0.39 22.78 5.86
C LEU A 335 -1.06 22.22 7.12
N GLY A 336 -0.29 21.86 8.14
CA GLY A 336 -0.77 21.25 9.37
C GLY A 336 -1.08 19.75 9.28
N HIS A 337 -0.95 19.15 8.10
CA HIS A 337 -1.26 17.73 7.88
C HIS A 337 -0.44 17.12 6.73
N CYS A 338 -0.40 15.78 6.68
CA CYS A 338 0.19 14.98 5.60
C CYS A 338 -0.84 14.00 5.01
N ARG A 339 -2.11 14.41 4.91
CA ARG A 339 -3.17 13.66 4.21
C ARG A 339 -2.93 13.72 2.70
N LEU A 340 -3.71 12.97 1.94
CA LEU A 340 -3.53 12.86 0.48
C LEU A 340 -3.52 14.22 -0.23
N GLU A 341 -4.35 15.16 0.21
CA GLU A 341 -4.45 16.51 -0.34
C GLU A 341 -3.13 17.31 -0.22
N ALA A 342 -2.31 17.00 0.79
CA ALA A 342 -0.99 17.63 0.95
C ALA A 342 -0.01 17.26 -0.18
N TYR A 343 -0.31 16.23 -0.95
CA TYR A 343 0.53 15.74 -2.05
C TYR A 343 -0.05 16.04 -3.44
N ASP A 344 -1.13 16.82 -3.52
CA ASP A 344 -1.70 17.26 -4.79
C ASP A 344 -0.72 18.14 -5.58
N ASP A 345 -0.91 18.21 -6.90
CA ASP A 345 -0.03 18.92 -7.82
C ASP A 345 0.12 20.41 -7.46
N VAL A 346 -0.95 21.04 -6.96
CA VAL A 346 -0.94 22.43 -6.48
C VAL A 346 -0.01 22.58 -5.27
N GLN A 347 -0.10 21.68 -4.30
CA GLN A 347 0.72 21.74 -3.08
C GLN A 347 2.19 21.46 -3.38
N ARG A 348 2.48 20.48 -4.26
CA ARG A 348 3.86 20.18 -4.65
C ARG A 348 4.58 21.32 -5.34
N ARG A 349 3.83 22.28 -5.90
CA ARG A 349 4.36 23.52 -6.53
C ARG A 349 4.28 24.74 -5.62
N ASP A 350 3.80 24.61 -4.38
CA ASP A 350 3.71 25.72 -3.43
C ASP A 350 5.13 26.19 -3.04
N PRO A 351 5.49 27.47 -3.31
CA PRO A 351 6.81 27.98 -2.99
C PRO A 351 7.12 27.99 -1.49
N ARG A 352 6.11 28.00 -0.62
CA ARG A 352 6.30 27.93 0.83
C ARG A 352 6.85 26.55 1.23
N LEU A 353 6.35 25.46 0.60
CA LEU A 353 6.86 24.11 0.85
C LEU A 353 8.30 23.99 0.34
N ALA A 354 8.60 24.48 -0.87
CA ALA A 354 9.95 24.46 -1.42
C ALA A 354 10.94 25.25 -0.53
N GLN A 355 10.54 26.41 -0.01
CA GLN A 355 11.34 27.19 0.94
C GLN A 355 11.63 26.39 2.21
N TRP A 356 10.64 25.70 2.78
CA TRP A 356 10.85 24.91 3.98
C TRP A 356 11.71 23.67 3.72
N MET A 357 11.52 22.99 2.60
CA MET A 357 12.38 21.86 2.23
C MET A 357 13.86 22.22 2.22
N SER A 358 14.23 23.46 1.80
CA SER A 358 15.61 23.92 1.79
C SER A 358 16.18 24.24 3.19
N ARG A 359 15.33 24.39 4.19
CA ARG A 359 15.69 24.69 5.59
C ARG A 359 15.69 23.44 6.48
N ILE A 360 15.21 22.30 5.97
CA ILE A 360 15.20 21.01 6.66
C ILE A 360 16.50 20.27 6.32
N ARG A 361 17.35 20.06 7.32
CA ARG A 361 18.61 19.32 7.19
C ARG A 361 18.42 17.87 7.62
N LEU A 362 18.93 16.94 6.83
CA LEU A 362 18.97 15.52 7.15
C LEU A 362 20.42 15.10 7.31
N GLU A 363 20.74 14.52 8.46
CA GLU A 363 22.11 14.11 8.82
C GLU A 363 22.09 12.65 9.27
N VAL A 364 23.06 11.86 8.76
CA VAL A 364 23.21 10.47 9.18
C VAL A 364 23.83 10.41 10.56
N ASP A 365 23.13 9.76 11.48
CA ASP A 365 23.67 9.38 12.78
C ASP A 365 24.16 7.91 12.70
N PRO A 366 25.47 7.65 12.74
CA PRO A 366 26.02 6.31 12.67
C PRO A 366 25.71 5.44 13.89
N GLN A 367 25.15 6.00 14.96
CA GLN A 367 24.74 5.27 16.16
C GLN A 367 23.30 4.72 16.04
N LEU A 368 22.48 5.26 15.13
CA LEU A 368 21.15 4.73 14.87
C LEU A 368 21.25 3.43 14.09
N SER A 369 20.53 2.41 14.56
CA SER A 369 20.35 1.17 13.81
C SER A 369 19.56 1.42 12.51
N GLU A 370 19.68 0.50 11.55
CA GLU A 370 18.93 0.58 10.28
C GLU A 370 17.41 0.62 10.46
N ASP A 371 16.90 0.04 11.56
CA ASP A 371 15.49 0.08 11.93
C ASP A 371 15.15 1.21 12.92
N GLY A 372 16.12 2.08 13.26
CA GLY A 372 15.95 3.18 14.22
C GLY A 372 15.11 4.31 13.66
N GLU A 373 14.16 4.81 14.47
CA GLU A 373 13.35 5.95 14.10
C GLU A 373 14.14 7.28 14.19
N PRO A 374 13.87 8.27 13.31
CA PRO A 374 14.62 9.53 13.29
C PRO A 374 14.33 10.42 14.49
N VAL A 375 15.34 11.20 14.87
CA VAL A 375 15.22 12.27 15.87
C VAL A 375 15.01 13.60 15.16
N VAL A 376 13.91 14.28 15.43
CA VAL A 376 13.60 15.63 14.90
C VAL A 376 13.97 16.68 15.94
N SER A 377 14.70 17.71 15.52
CA SER A 377 15.05 18.86 16.33
C SER A 377 14.49 20.12 15.69
N VAL A 378 13.78 20.93 16.47
CA VAL A 378 13.20 22.22 16.05
C VAL A 378 13.90 23.35 16.79
N ARG A 379 14.38 24.34 16.05
CA ARG A 379 14.86 25.61 16.59
C ARG A 379 13.91 26.74 16.19
N THR A 380 13.58 27.58 17.17
CA THR A 380 12.67 28.71 16.99
C THR A 380 13.45 30.05 16.79
N VAL A 381 12.80 31.02 16.19
CA VAL A 381 13.41 32.35 15.94
C VAL A 381 13.76 33.11 17.24
N ASP A 382 13.16 32.77 18.36
CA ASP A 382 13.48 33.31 19.70
C ASP A 382 14.59 32.52 20.43
N GLY A 383 15.18 31.49 19.77
CA GLY A 383 16.32 30.72 20.26
C GLY A 383 15.95 29.51 21.12
N ARG A 384 14.66 29.19 21.34
CA ARG A 384 14.26 27.92 21.98
C ARG A 384 14.54 26.75 21.06
N GLN A 385 14.90 25.62 21.66
CA GLN A 385 15.16 24.37 20.93
C GLN A 385 14.57 23.18 21.68
N ALA A 386 14.04 22.23 20.94
CA ALA A 386 13.59 20.94 21.47
C ALA A 386 13.80 19.84 20.42
N SER A 387 14.03 18.61 20.90
CA SER A 387 14.23 17.44 20.07
C SER A 387 13.34 16.29 20.55
N LEU A 388 12.87 15.46 19.64
CA LEU A 388 12.01 14.32 19.93
C LEU A 388 12.22 13.19 18.92
N CYS A 389 12.28 11.96 19.42
CA CYS A 389 12.10 10.74 18.65
C CYS A 389 10.74 10.12 19.02
N VAL A 390 9.95 9.77 18.03
CA VAL A 390 8.70 9.02 18.24
C VAL A 390 8.95 7.57 17.81
N GLU A 391 9.25 6.70 18.76
CA GLU A 391 9.58 5.30 18.49
C GLU A 391 8.38 4.51 17.93
N VAL A 392 7.16 4.86 18.35
CA VAL A 392 5.92 4.20 17.91
C VAL A 392 4.98 5.24 17.30
N PRO A 393 5.10 5.50 15.99
CA PRO A 393 4.28 6.50 15.31
C PRO A 393 2.82 6.10 15.22
N LEU A 394 1.95 7.08 14.98
CA LEU A 394 0.52 6.87 14.82
C LEU A 394 0.22 5.86 13.71
N GLY A 395 -0.68 4.95 13.97
CA GLY A 395 -1.06 3.85 13.08
C GLY A 395 -0.26 2.56 13.27
N ALA A 396 0.84 2.59 14.06
CA ALA A 396 1.57 1.38 14.45
C ALA A 396 0.75 0.54 15.47
N PRO A 397 1.03 -0.77 15.62
CA PRO A 397 0.29 -1.63 16.56
C PRO A 397 0.28 -1.13 18.00
N GLY A 398 1.39 -0.52 18.46
CA GLY A 398 1.50 0.08 19.80
C GLY A 398 0.84 1.47 19.93
N ASN A 399 0.41 2.09 18.83
CA ASN A 399 -0.25 3.40 18.76
C ASN A 399 -1.26 3.43 17.60
N PRO A 400 -2.30 2.56 17.63
CA PRO A 400 -3.22 2.39 16.49
C PRO A 400 -4.10 3.62 16.29
N LEU A 401 -4.58 3.80 15.06
CA LEU A 401 -5.70 4.71 14.82
C LEU A 401 -6.91 4.26 15.65
N SER A 402 -7.68 5.20 16.19
CA SER A 402 -9.00 4.88 16.71
C SER A 402 -9.95 4.43 15.59
N ASP A 403 -11.03 3.72 15.91
CA ASP A 403 -12.03 3.34 14.90
C ASP A 403 -12.62 4.58 14.21
N ALA A 404 -12.91 5.63 14.95
CA ALA A 404 -13.40 6.89 14.41
C ALA A 404 -12.40 7.53 13.42
N ALA A 405 -11.10 7.50 13.71
CA ALA A 405 -10.07 8.02 12.81
C ALA A 405 -9.90 7.15 11.55
N LEU A 406 -10.05 5.83 11.69
CA LEU A 406 -10.03 4.91 10.55
C LEU A 406 -11.26 5.09 9.67
N GLU A 407 -12.44 5.27 10.26
CA GLU A 407 -13.69 5.58 9.53
C GLU A 407 -13.61 6.95 8.84
N GLU A 408 -13.04 7.98 9.48
CA GLU A 408 -12.79 9.28 8.83
C GLU A 408 -11.89 9.11 7.61
N LYS A 409 -10.80 8.34 7.73
CA LYS A 409 -9.91 7.99 6.60
C LYS A 409 -10.70 7.27 5.50
N PHE A 410 -11.48 6.25 5.86
CA PHE A 410 -12.32 5.50 4.93
C PHE A 410 -13.26 6.42 4.15
N PHE A 411 -14.04 7.28 4.82
CA PHE A 411 -14.95 8.19 4.15
C PHE A 411 -14.26 9.22 3.28
N SER A 412 -13.11 9.73 3.70
CA SER A 412 -12.29 10.65 2.91
C SER A 412 -11.82 10.01 1.60
N LEU A 413 -11.44 8.74 1.64
CA LEU A 413 -10.90 8.02 0.48
C LEU A 413 -12.02 7.42 -0.39
N ALA A 414 -12.95 6.67 0.19
CA ALA A 414 -14.04 6.04 -0.53
C ALA A 414 -15.00 7.08 -1.15
N GLY A 415 -15.20 8.22 -0.49
CA GLY A 415 -16.04 9.32 -0.97
C GLY A 415 -15.55 10.00 -2.26
N ARG A 416 -14.32 9.69 -2.70
CA ARG A 416 -13.81 10.12 -4.02
C ARG A 416 -14.47 9.36 -5.19
N VAL A 417 -15.06 8.21 -4.90
CA VAL A 417 -15.66 7.30 -5.90
C VAL A 417 -17.12 6.98 -5.56
N LEU A 418 -17.42 6.76 -4.29
CA LEU A 418 -18.75 6.33 -3.84
C LEU A 418 -19.59 7.49 -3.33
N ALA A 419 -20.90 7.43 -3.56
CA ALA A 419 -21.84 8.29 -2.85
C ALA A 419 -21.83 7.95 -1.35
N ARG A 420 -22.13 8.93 -0.49
CA ARG A 420 -22.09 8.78 0.98
C ARG A 420 -22.83 7.53 1.46
N ARG A 421 -24.05 7.27 0.96
CA ARG A 421 -24.84 6.10 1.33
C ARG A 421 -24.15 4.78 0.97
N GLN A 422 -23.53 4.68 -0.20
CA GLN A 422 -22.80 3.48 -0.62
C GLN A 422 -21.58 3.23 0.26
N ALA A 423 -20.88 4.30 0.64
CA ALA A 423 -19.75 4.20 1.55
C ALA A 423 -20.19 3.75 2.95
N GLU A 424 -21.34 4.24 3.47
CA GLU A 424 -21.91 3.80 4.75
C GLU A 424 -22.34 2.33 4.72
N GLU A 425 -22.98 1.88 3.63
CA GLU A 425 -23.37 0.49 3.45
C GLU A 425 -22.13 -0.44 3.41
N LEU A 426 -21.11 -0.07 2.65
CA LEU A 426 -19.85 -0.82 2.57
C LEU A 426 -19.15 -0.87 3.94
N LEU A 427 -19.02 0.26 4.62
CA LEU A 427 -18.42 0.32 5.95
C LEU A 427 -19.12 -0.61 6.95
N GLY A 428 -20.46 -0.58 6.95
CA GLY A 428 -21.26 -1.44 7.82
C GLY A 428 -21.10 -2.94 7.51
N GLN A 429 -20.88 -3.31 6.25
CA GLN A 429 -20.59 -4.70 5.86
C GLN A 429 -19.18 -5.12 6.29
N LEU A 430 -18.19 -4.23 6.12
CA LEU A 430 -16.79 -4.52 6.47
C LEU A 430 -16.60 -4.69 7.98
N TRP A 431 -17.31 -3.92 8.82
CA TRP A 431 -17.27 -4.09 10.28
C TRP A 431 -17.96 -5.38 10.77
N ARG A 432 -18.86 -5.97 9.97
CA ARG A 432 -19.56 -7.22 10.27
C ARG A 432 -19.20 -8.33 9.28
N LEU A 433 -17.99 -8.30 8.78
CA LEU A 433 -17.55 -9.18 7.70
C LEU A 433 -17.67 -10.66 8.06
N GLU A 434 -17.39 -11.05 9.31
CA GLU A 434 -17.51 -12.42 9.82
C GLU A 434 -18.95 -12.95 9.86
N GLU A 435 -19.95 -12.07 9.81
CA GLU A 435 -21.37 -12.43 9.81
C GLU A 435 -21.92 -12.71 8.40
N LEU A 436 -21.16 -12.35 7.36
CA LEU A 436 -21.61 -12.51 5.97
C LEU A 436 -21.57 -13.98 5.56
N GLU A 437 -22.71 -14.50 5.13
CA GLU A 437 -22.82 -15.87 4.63
C GLU A 437 -22.14 -16.07 3.27
N SER A 438 -22.01 -15.01 2.50
CA SER A 438 -21.32 -15.01 1.19
C SER A 438 -20.69 -13.63 0.93
N ILE A 439 -19.43 -13.67 0.54
CA ILE A 439 -18.72 -12.50 -0.02
C ILE A 439 -19.07 -12.46 -1.51
N ASP A 440 -19.80 -11.44 -1.91
CA ASP A 440 -20.01 -11.13 -3.32
C ASP A 440 -18.86 -10.22 -3.80
N THR A 441 -18.34 -10.47 -4.98
CA THR A 441 -17.33 -9.58 -5.60
C THR A 441 -17.88 -8.18 -5.88
N SER A 442 -19.21 -8.01 -5.90
CA SER A 442 -19.92 -6.72 -5.93
C SER A 442 -20.04 -6.02 -4.56
N ILE A 443 -19.47 -6.59 -3.48
CA ILE A 443 -19.43 -5.94 -2.16
C ILE A 443 -18.79 -4.56 -2.25
N ILE A 444 -17.83 -4.40 -3.17
CA ILE A 444 -17.31 -3.09 -3.54
C ILE A 444 -18.19 -2.56 -4.69
N PRO A 445 -18.97 -1.52 -4.44
CA PRO A 445 -19.88 -0.99 -5.45
C PRO A 445 -19.12 -0.64 -6.73
N THR A 446 -19.54 -1.23 -7.84
CA THR A 446 -19.18 -0.74 -9.17
C THR A 446 -19.88 0.58 -9.41
N LEU A 447 -19.22 1.53 -10.06
CA LEU A 447 -19.87 2.77 -10.54
C LEU A 447 -20.99 2.38 -11.49
N ARG A 448 -22.26 2.42 -11.04
CA ARG A 448 -23.38 2.39 -11.99
C ARG A 448 -23.39 3.73 -12.72
N VAL A 449 -23.15 3.71 -14.03
CA VAL A 449 -23.32 4.85 -14.93
C VAL A 449 -24.75 5.37 -14.77
N GLY A 450 -24.91 6.47 -14.07
CA GLY A 450 -26.20 7.11 -13.78
C GLY A 450 -26.07 8.51 -13.19
N MET A 451 -24.87 8.98 -12.91
CA MET A 451 -24.64 10.38 -12.57
C MET A 451 -23.64 10.99 -13.55
N GLN A 452 -24.12 11.96 -14.32
CA GLN A 452 -23.22 12.88 -15.02
C GLN A 452 -22.25 13.50 -14.00
N PRO A 453 -20.96 13.67 -14.31
CA PRO A 453 -20.04 14.43 -13.48
C PRO A 453 -20.69 15.81 -13.29
N GLY A 454 -21.02 16.16 -12.05
CA GLY A 454 -21.44 17.50 -11.72
C GLY A 454 -20.35 18.46 -12.16
N THR A 455 -20.59 19.21 -13.23
CA THR A 455 -19.79 20.35 -13.62
C THR A 455 -19.70 21.27 -12.40
N LEU A 456 -18.51 21.36 -11.82
CA LEU A 456 -18.14 22.46 -10.92
C LEU A 456 -18.33 23.74 -11.75
N ARG A 457 -19.50 24.39 -11.56
CA ARG A 457 -19.67 25.78 -12.00
C ARG A 457 -18.75 26.64 -11.14
N VAL A 458 -17.66 27.06 -11.73
CA VAL A 458 -16.94 28.25 -11.29
C VAL A 458 -17.87 29.42 -11.62
N PRO A 459 -18.18 30.32 -10.67
CA PRO A 459 -18.94 31.54 -11.02
C PRO A 459 -18.10 32.37 -11.99
N GLU A 460 -18.60 32.55 -13.20
CA GLU A 460 -18.08 33.56 -14.12
C GLU A 460 -18.40 34.93 -13.52
N ALA A 461 -17.35 35.67 -13.19
CA ALA A 461 -17.44 37.08 -12.91
C ALA A 461 -17.66 37.84 -14.24
N ASP A 462 -18.74 38.62 -14.28
CA ASP A 462 -19.10 39.52 -15.35
C ASP A 462 -17.92 40.36 -15.86
N ALA A 463 -17.64 40.26 -17.15
CA ALA A 463 -16.94 41.29 -17.90
C ALA A 463 -17.58 41.44 -19.27
N GLU A 464 -18.59 42.31 -19.34
CA GLU A 464 -19.00 42.94 -20.58
C GLU A 464 -17.85 43.79 -21.17
N ARG A 465 -17.52 43.56 -22.45
CA ARG A 465 -17.07 44.61 -23.36
C ARG A 465 -17.26 44.19 -24.83
N PRO A 466 -17.53 45.19 -25.74
CA PRO A 466 -18.29 44.98 -26.94
C PRO A 466 -17.46 44.68 -28.19
N MET A 467 -18.16 44.06 -29.16
CA MET A 467 -17.68 43.82 -30.53
C MET A 467 -17.27 45.11 -31.27
N ARG A 468 -16.17 45.04 -31.98
CA ARG A 468 -15.93 45.86 -33.17
C ARG A 468 -15.64 44.94 -34.35
N HIS A 469 -16.51 45.05 -35.35
CA HIS A 469 -16.29 44.53 -36.71
C HIS A 469 -15.18 45.34 -37.39
N SER A 470 -14.33 44.62 -38.17
CA SER A 470 -13.77 45.18 -39.40
C SER A 470 -13.57 44.10 -40.43
N HIS A 471 -14.17 44.33 -41.58
CA HIS A 471 -13.98 43.61 -42.84
C HIS A 471 -12.60 43.96 -43.45
N ALA A 472 -12.03 43.02 -44.21
CA ALA A 472 -11.43 43.14 -45.54
C ALA A 472 -10.56 41.93 -45.81
N GLU A 473 -10.89 41.16 -46.75
CA GLU A 473 -10.61 41.05 -48.21
C GLU A 473 -9.36 40.23 -48.54
N ARG A 474 -9.63 39.19 -49.23
CA ARG A 474 -8.94 38.41 -50.27
C ARG A 474 -7.57 38.85 -50.74
N GLY A 475 -6.75 37.88 -51.03
CA GLY A 475 -5.60 37.92 -51.95
C GLY A 475 -5.03 36.53 -52.19
N ASN A 476 -5.38 35.90 -53.33
CA ASN A 476 -4.66 34.80 -53.95
C ASN A 476 -3.23 35.24 -54.34
N ASP A 477 -2.24 34.35 -54.33
CA ASP A 477 -1.59 33.75 -55.45
C ASP A 477 -0.26 33.06 -55.12
N HIS A 478 -0.13 31.86 -55.66
CA HIS A 478 1.01 31.14 -56.20
C HIS A 478 2.47 31.55 -55.85
N HIS A 479 3.23 30.65 -55.20
CA HIS A 479 4.27 29.78 -55.86
C HIS A 479 4.69 28.68 -54.90
#